data_78156a8675cc0b5866718b0633e3f41f
#
_entry.id   78156a8675cc0b5866718b0633e3f41f
#
_cell.length_a   1.000
_cell.length_b   1.000
_cell.length_c   1.000
_cell.angle_alpha   90.00
_cell.angle_beta   90.00
_cell.angle_gamma   90.00
#
_symmetry.space_group_name_H-M   'P 1'
#
loop_
_entity.id
_entity.type
_entity.pdbx_description
1 polymer ?
#
loop_
_entity_poly.entity_id
_entity_poly.type
_entity_poly.pdbx_seq_one_letter_code
_entity_poly.pdbx_strand_id
1 'polypeptide(L)'
;MLGTSIQLRERFCKDCNIPLKLYQSPYFEERLKLYDPFYGTMEKWDIFLKELEKYKCEQDYFEDYNRVKEAAITSIKNTVAYQKFLTEDITNKFSIKNSAFSNHDIFKTYNDSKTFISIDMRKANFSALSCFYPEMFVGKSGIAKSWEEFIGMFTDNEHIINSKYIRQVVLGNCNPKRQSIIEKHLMDNVLSYLLELVVYESVV
;
A
#
# COMPACT_ATOMS: atom_id res chain seq x y z
N MET A 1 30.73 7.06 -1.59
CA MET A 1 29.35 7.00 -2.09
C MET A 1 29.24 5.83 -3.06
N LEU A 2 28.41 4.85 -2.76
CA LEU A 2 28.01 3.82 -3.73
C LEU A 2 27.31 4.53 -4.89
N GLY A 3 27.86 4.42 -6.10
CA GLY A 3 27.18 4.91 -7.30
C GLY A 3 25.86 4.14 -7.43
N THR A 4 24.71 4.83 -7.51
CA THR A 4 23.42 4.18 -7.64
C THR A 4 23.31 3.47 -8.99
N SER A 5 23.19 2.15 -8.97
CA SER A 5 22.99 1.34 -10.18
C SER A 5 21.59 1.57 -10.77
N ILE A 6 21.40 1.13 -12.01
CA ILE A 6 20.08 1.11 -12.65
C ILE A 6 19.08 0.27 -11.82
N GLN A 7 19.55 -0.82 -11.21
CA GLN A 7 18.69 -1.69 -10.39
C GLN A 7 18.21 -0.99 -9.13
N LEU A 8 19.07 -0.23 -8.45
CA LEU A 8 18.68 0.57 -7.27
C LEU A 8 17.68 1.68 -7.64
N ARG A 9 17.90 2.38 -8.76
CA ARG A 9 16.98 3.43 -9.25
C ARG A 9 15.61 2.87 -9.62
N GLU A 10 15.60 1.72 -10.27
CA GLU A 10 14.36 1.01 -10.58
C GLU A 10 13.64 0.57 -9.29
N ARG A 11 14.38 0.03 -8.30
CA ARG A 11 13.82 -0.35 -7.00
C ARG A 11 13.20 0.85 -6.29
N PHE A 12 13.93 1.95 -6.20
CA PHE A 12 13.44 3.20 -5.62
C PHE A 12 12.10 3.65 -6.25
N CYS A 13 12.03 3.68 -7.59
CA CYS A 13 10.81 4.09 -8.27
C CYS A 13 9.63 3.14 -7.98
N LYS A 14 9.87 1.83 -7.92
CA LYS A 14 8.85 0.85 -7.54
C LYS A 14 8.39 1.03 -6.09
N ASP A 15 9.32 1.21 -5.17
CA ASP A 15 9.03 1.38 -3.75
C ASP A 15 8.20 2.63 -3.47
N CYS A 16 8.53 3.74 -4.13
CA CYS A 16 7.84 5.01 -4.01
C CYS A 16 6.63 5.16 -4.93
N ASN A 17 6.32 4.15 -5.76
CA ASN A 17 5.27 4.19 -6.77
C ASN A 17 5.39 5.39 -7.73
N ILE A 18 6.62 5.69 -8.16
CA ILE A 18 6.90 6.75 -9.12
C ILE A 18 6.82 6.15 -10.53
N PRO A 19 6.01 6.69 -11.46
CA PRO A 19 5.81 6.11 -12.79
C PRO A 19 6.97 6.47 -13.75
N LEU A 20 8.21 6.41 -13.28
CA LEU A 20 9.42 6.67 -14.05
C LEU A 20 10.04 5.35 -14.53
N LYS A 21 10.40 5.30 -15.81
CA LYS A 21 11.02 4.13 -16.46
C LYS A 21 12.37 4.43 -17.11
N LEU A 22 12.88 5.63 -16.93
CA LEU A 22 14.18 6.06 -17.46
C LEU A 22 15.17 6.20 -16.29
N TYR A 23 16.10 5.23 -16.17
CA TYR A 23 16.96 5.10 -15.00
C TYR A 23 18.41 5.52 -15.23
N GLN A 24 18.76 5.95 -16.45
CA GLN A 24 20.13 6.36 -16.81
C GLN A 24 20.38 7.83 -16.44
N SER A 25 21.54 8.13 -15.84
CA SER A 25 22.00 9.50 -15.64
C SER A 25 22.36 10.16 -16.98
N PRO A 26 22.17 11.48 -17.14
CA PRO A 26 21.59 12.42 -16.15
C PRO A 26 20.05 12.46 -16.16
N TYR A 27 19.42 11.72 -17.07
CA TYR A 27 17.98 11.79 -17.30
C TYR A 27 17.14 11.37 -16.09
N PHE A 28 17.65 10.42 -15.29
CA PHE A 28 16.97 9.96 -14.10
C PHE A 28 16.78 11.11 -13.09
N GLU A 29 17.86 11.82 -12.78
CA GLU A 29 17.89 12.90 -11.81
C GLU A 29 17.04 14.11 -12.29
N GLU A 30 17.08 14.42 -13.59
CA GLU A 30 16.24 15.45 -14.19
C GLU A 30 14.75 15.09 -14.09
N ARG A 31 14.39 13.84 -14.35
CA ARG A 31 13.03 13.35 -14.22
C ARG A 31 12.54 13.32 -12.78
N LEU A 32 13.37 12.97 -11.81
CA LEU A 32 13.00 13.07 -10.40
C LEU A 32 12.58 14.51 -10.06
N LYS A 33 13.35 15.52 -10.45
CA LYS A 33 12.99 16.93 -10.24
C LYS A 33 11.66 17.30 -10.89
N LEU A 34 11.41 16.80 -12.10
CA LEU A 34 10.15 17.05 -12.82
C LEU A 34 8.94 16.44 -12.11
N TYR A 35 9.10 15.27 -11.49
CA TYR A 35 8.04 14.56 -10.77
C TYR A 35 7.88 15.03 -9.31
N ASP A 36 8.80 15.84 -8.80
CA ASP A 36 8.84 16.24 -7.39
C ASP A 36 7.56 16.92 -6.90
N PRO A 37 6.94 17.89 -7.62
CA PRO A 37 5.71 18.55 -7.20
C PRO A 37 4.53 17.58 -6.96
N PHE A 38 4.55 16.42 -7.59
CA PHE A 38 3.45 15.43 -7.54
C PHE A 38 3.72 14.26 -6.59
N TYR A 39 4.98 13.89 -6.42
CA TYR A 39 5.37 12.65 -5.74
C TYR A 39 6.32 12.86 -4.55
N GLY A 40 6.85 14.08 -4.34
CA GLY A 40 7.89 14.37 -3.35
C GLY A 40 9.13 13.51 -3.58
N THR A 41 9.60 13.46 -4.83
CA THR A 41 10.63 12.51 -5.26
C THR A 41 11.99 12.85 -4.72
N MET A 42 12.31 14.15 -4.56
CA MET A 42 13.64 14.59 -4.12
C MET A 42 13.89 14.22 -2.67
N GLU A 43 12.95 14.52 -1.78
CA GLU A 43 13.04 14.12 -0.36
C GLU A 43 13.16 12.60 -0.19
N LYS A 44 12.32 11.85 -0.91
CA LYS A 44 12.36 10.38 -0.88
C LYS A 44 13.68 9.82 -1.42
N TRP A 45 14.25 10.47 -2.44
CA TRP A 45 15.53 10.08 -3.00
C TRP A 45 16.67 10.32 -2.03
N ASP A 46 16.66 11.46 -1.34
CA ASP A 46 17.66 11.79 -0.32
C ASP A 46 17.60 10.81 0.86
N ILE A 47 16.40 10.46 1.32
CA ILE A 47 16.20 9.39 2.34
C ILE A 47 16.79 8.08 1.83
N PHE A 48 16.47 7.68 0.59
CA PHE A 48 16.98 6.44 0.01
C PHE A 48 18.50 6.39 -0.06
N LEU A 49 19.13 7.47 -0.52
CA LEU A 49 20.59 7.58 -0.59
C LEU A 49 21.23 7.47 0.80
N LYS A 50 20.69 8.17 1.79
CA LYS A 50 21.14 8.12 3.17
C LYS A 50 21.02 6.70 3.75
N GLU A 51 19.92 6.01 3.47
CA GLU A 51 19.74 4.63 3.91
C GLU A 51 20.71 3.67 3.25
N LEU A 52 21.06 3.89 1.97
CA LEU A 52 22.06 3.08 1.26
C LEU A 52 23.46 3.19 1.88
N GLU A 53 23.81 4.30 2.51
CA GLU A 53 25.12 4.49 3.16
C GLU A 53 25.33 3.52 4.34
N LYS A 54 24.28 2.93 4.89
CA LYS A 54 24.36 1.92 5.94
C LYS A 54 24.88 0.57 5.46
N TYR A 55 24.89 0.33 4.14
CA TYR A 55 25.29 -0.93 3.51
C TYR A 55 26.66 -0.82 2.84
N LYS A 56 27.45 -1.89 2.90
CA LYS A 56 28.79 -1.94 2.29
C LYS A 56 28.73 -2.03 0.77
N CYS A 57 27.72 -2.72 0.25
CA CYS A 57 27.49 -2.89 -1.18
C CYS A 57 25.99 -3.01 -1.50
N GLU A 58 25.65 -2.91 -2.76
CA GLU A 58 24.28 -3.05 -3.25
C GLU A 58 23.66 -4.41 -2.92
N GLN A 59 24.47 -5.46 -2.93
CA GLN A 59 24.03 -6.82 -2.61
C GLN A 59 23.52 -6.90 -1.16
N ASP A 60 24.24 -6.30 -0.19
CA ASP A 60 23.83 -6.27 1.22
C ASP A 60 22.48 -5.59 1.40
N TYR A 61 22.22 -4.50 0.65
CA TYR A 61 20.92 -3.83 0.66
C TYR A 61 19.79 -4.76 0.16
N PHE A 62 19.99 -5.44 -0.97
CA PHE A 62 18.97 -6.34 -1.51
C PHE A 62 18.75 -7.59 -0.64
N GLU A 63 19.79 -8.09 0.01
CA GLU A 63 19.66 -9.18 0.98
C GLU A 63 18.84 -8.75 2.20
N ASP A 64 19.11 -7.57 2.77
CA ASP A 64 18.33 -7.02 3.87
C ASP A 64 16.89 -6.73 3.45
N TYR A 65 16.68 -6.14 2.27
CA TYR A 65 15.37 -5.90 1.68
C TYR A 65 14.53 -7.19 1.60
N ASN A 66 15.15 -8.28 1.11
CA ASN A 66 14.47 -9.58 1.02
C ASN A 66 14.24 -10.20 2.39
N ARG A 67 15.19 -10.09 3.30
CA ARG A 67 15.06 -10.56 4.70
C ARG A 67 13.85 -9.90 5.38
N VAL A 68 13.73 -8.59 5.29
CA VAL A 68 12.60 -7.83 5.87
C VAL A 68 11.26 -8.30 5.29
N LYS A 69 11.19 -8.42 3.97
CA LYS A 69 10.01 -8.91 3.27
C LYS A 69 9.57 -10.30 3.75
N GLU A 70 10.50 -11.25 3.77
CA GLU A 70 10.22 -12.64 4.18
C GLU A 70 9.88 -12.73 5.67
N ALA A 71 10.54 -11.96 6.53
CA ALA A 71 10.24 -11.91 7.96
C ALA A 71 8.81 -11.38 8.20
N ALA A 72 8.40 -10.34 7.51
CA ALA A 72 7.05 -9.80 7.61
C ALA A 72 5.98 -10.80 7.13
N ILE A 73 6.20 -11.46 5.99
CA ILE A 73 5.30 -12.52 5.47
C ILE A 73 5.17 -13.66 6.48
N THR A 74 6.29 -14.13 7.00
CA THR A 74 6.34 -15.24 7.97
C THR A 74 5.64 -14.86 9.26
N SER A 75 5.86 -13.64 9.76
CA SER A 75 5.20 -13.13 10.96
C SER A 75 3.67 -13.16 10.82
N ILE A 76 3.14 -12.65 9.72
CA ILE A 76 1.68 -12.66 9.46
C ILE A 76 1.16 -14.10 9.37
N LYS A 77 1.80 -14.95 8.57
CA LYS A 77 1.33 -16.33 8.30
C LYS A 77 1.32 -17.23 9.53
N ASN A 78 2.17 -16.94 10.50
CA ASN A 78 2.27 -17.71 11.74
C ASN A 78 1.24 -17.29 12.81
N THR A 79 0.44 -16.27 12.57
CA THR A 79 -0.60 -15.83 13.52
C THR A 79 -1.83 -16.73 13.46
N VAL A 80 -2.49 -16.91 14.61
CA VAL A 80 -3.79 -17.59 14.70
C VAL A 80 -4.85 -16.80 13.90
N ALA A 81 -4.75 -15.49 13.89
CA ALA A 81 -5.64 -14.62 13.12
C ALA A 81 -5.54 -14.88 11.61
N TYR A 82 -4.34 -15.15 11.09
CA TYR A 82 -4.18 -15.52 9.68
C TYR A 82 -4.81 -16.88 9.37
N GLN A 83 -4.66 -17.88 10.24
CA GLN A 83 -5.32 -19.18 10.07
C GLN A 83 -6.84 -19.05 10.09
N LYS A 84 -7.37 -18.25 10.99
CA LYS A 84 -8.80 -17.91 11.01
C LYS A 84 -9.24 -17.23 9.73
N PHE A 85 -8.50 -16.22 9.26
CA PHE A 85 -8.75 -15.56 7.99
C PHE A 85 -8.77 -16.53 6.81
N LEU A 86 -7.94 -17.58 6.78
CA LEU A 86 -7.92 -18.57 5.70
C LEU A 86 -9.14 -19.48 5.69
N THR A 87 -9.68 -19.82 6.84
CA THR A 87 -10.71 -20.85 7.01
C THR A 87 -12.13 -20.31 7.17
N GLU A 88 -12.28 -19.06 7.65
CA GLU A 88 -13.59 -18.43 7.89
C GLU A 88 -14.38 -18.26 6.59
N ASP A 89 -15.70 -18.41 6.63
CA ASP A 89 -16.59 -18.11 5.50
C ASP A 89 -16.73 -16.59 5.32
N ILE A 90 -15.75 -16.00 4.63
CA ILE A 90 -15.72 -14.54 4.41
C ILE A 90 -16.79 -14.07 3.41
N THR A 91 -17.29 -14.94 2.55
CA THR A 91 -18.29 -14.57 1.55
C THR A 91 -19.65 -14.28 2.22
N ASN A 92 -20.03 -15.06 3.20
CA ASN A 92 -21.23 -14.81 3.98
C ASN A 92 -21.05 -13.70 5.02
N LYS A 93 -19.83 -13.57 5.58
CA LYS A 93 -19.52 -12.56 6.59
C LYS A 93 -19.44 -11.14 6.01
N PHE A 94 -18.88 -11.00 4.82
CA PHE A 94 -18.61 -9.71 4.16
C PHE A 94 -19.48 -9.53 2.92
N SER A 95 -20.78 -9.29 3.16
CA SER A 95 -21.73 -9.00 2.07
C SER A 95 -21.47 -7.60 1.48
N ILE A 96 -21.76 -7.45 0.18
CA ILE A 96 -21.69 -6.18 -0.55
C ILE A 96 -23.12 -5.85 -0.97
N LYS A 97 -23.60 -4.67 -0.61
CA LYS A 97 -24.98 -4.21 -0.86
C LYS A 97 -25.07 -3.20 -2.00
N ASN A 98 -24.04 -2.37 -2.13
CA ASN A 98 -24.01 -1.27 -3.10
C ASN A 98 -23.13 -1.63 -4.30
N SER A 99 -23.52 -1.16 -5.48
CA SER A 99 -22.68 -1.22 -6.67
C SER A 99 -21.99 0.12 -6.88
N ALA A 100 -20.66 0.13 -6.92
CA ALA A 100 -19.92 1.31 -7.34
C ALA A 100 -19.98 1.46 -8.88
N PHE A 101 -19.98 2.71 -9.35
CA PHE A 101 -19.81 2.98 -10.77
C PHE A 101 -18.44 2.49 -11.25
N SER A 102 -18.42 1.89 -12.44
CA SER A 102 -17.17 1.62 -13.13
C SER A 102 -16.52 2.94 -13.56
N ASN A 103 -15.18 3.06 -13.43
CA ASN A 103 -14.46 4.22 -13.96
C ASN A 103 -14.74 4.48 -15.44
N HIS A 104 -15.08 3.45 -16.22
CA HIS A 104 -15.49 3.59 -17.62
C HIS A 104 -16.83 4.26 -17.81
N ASP A 105 -17.71 4.26 -16.81
CA ASP A 105 -19.04 4.83 -16.91
C ASP A 105 -19.02 6.34 -16.64
N ILE A 106 -18.01 6.87 -15.95
CA ILE A 106 -17.86 8.31 -15.67
C ILE A 106 -17.75 9.14 -16.95
N PHE A 107 -17.04 8.62 -17.96
CA PHE A 107 -16.76 9.33 -19.22
C PHE A 107 -17.82 9.12 -20.31
N LYS A 108 -18.98 8.58 -19.98
CA LYS A 108 -20.07 8.43 -20.96
C LYS A 108 -20.91 9.69 -21.06
N THR A 109 -21.31 10.07 -22.28
CA THR A 109 -22.02 11.32 -22.58
C THR A 109 -23.30 11.53 -21.77
N TYR A 110 -24.00 10.44 -21.40
CA TYR A 110 -25.19 10.54 -20.56
C TYR A 110 -24.89 10.97 -19.11
N ASN A 111 -23.62 11.07 -18.76
CA ASN A 111 -23.16 11.51 -17.46
C ASN A 111 -22.58 12.94 -17.44
N ASP A 112 -22.56 13.66 -18.58
CA ASP A 112 -21.91 14.96 -18.72
C ASP A 112 -22.44 16.04 -17.74
N SER A 113 -23.69 15.89 -17.28
CA SER A 113 -24.31 16.83 -16.33
C SER A 113 -24.29 16.35 -14.88
N LYS A 114 -23.65 15.20 -14.59
CA LYS A 114 -23.64 14.62 -13.26
C LYS A 114 -22.38 14.97 -12.49
N THR A 115 -22.54 15.16 -11.20
CA THR A 115 -21.42 15.30 -10.27
C THR A 115 -21.00 13.91 -9.74
N PHE A 116 -19.70 13.64 -9.72
CA PHE A 116 -19.13 12.39 -9.22
C PHE A 116 -18.28 12.65 -8.00
N ILE A 117 -18.39 11.80 -7.01
CA ILE A 117 -17.52 11.75 -5.83
C ILE A 117 -16.57 10.57 -6.02
N SER A 118 -15.26 10.83 -6.03
CA SER A 118 -14.22 9.80 -6.04
C SER A 118 -13.71 9.57 -4.63
N ILE A 119 -13.74 8.32 -4.18
CA ILE A 119 -13.28 7.91 -2.86
C ILE A 119 -12.19 6.89 -3.05
N ASP A 120 -11.02 7.12 -2.43
CA ASP A 120 -9.91 6.18 -2.43
C ASP A 120 -9.49 5.83 -1.00
N MET A 121 -9.23 4.55 -0.78
CA MET A 121 -8.80 4.03 0.53
C MET A 121 -7.28 4.03 0.61
N ARG A 122 -6.73 4.80 1.54
CA ARG A 122 -5.28 4.78 1.79
C ARG A 122 -4.85 3.41 2.33
N LYS A 123 -3.84 2.81 1.69
CA LYS A 123 -3.28 1.49 2.07
C LYS A 123 -4.37 0.41 2.18
N ALA A 124 -5.29 0.35 1.21
CA ALA A 124 -6.51 -0.45 1.25
C ALA A 124 -6.32 -1.87 1.80
N ASN A 125 -5.31 -2.60 1.31
CA ASN A 125 -5.00 -3.95 1.73
C ASN A 125 -4.65 -4.07 3.23
N PHE A 126 -3.82 -3.15 3.76
CA PHE A 126 -3.51 -3.11 5.19
C PHE A 126 -4.72 -2.66 6.00
N SER A 127 -5.39 -1.58 5.58
CA SER A 127 -6.55 -1.02 6.28
C SER A 127 -7.68 -2.04 6.44
N ALA A 128 -7.97 -2.79 5.38
CA ALA A 128 -9.00 -3.82 5.41
C ALA A 128 -8.62 -4.98 6.35
N LEU A 129 -7.39 -5.50 6.26
CA LEU A 129 -6.96 -6.60 7.12
C LEU A 129 -6.82 -6.16 8.59
N SER A 130 -6.26 -4.98 8.86
CA SER A 130 -6.11 -4.47 10.23
C SER A 130 -7.46 -4.13 10.89
N CYS A 131 -8.49 -3.78 10.10
CA CYS A 131 -9.83 -3.54 10.60
C CYS A 131 -10.51 -4.82 11.12
N PHE A 132 -10.38 -5.92 10.40
CA PHE A 132 -11.13 -7.16 10.70
C PHE A 132 -10.28 -8.28 11.32
N TYR A 133 -8.96 -8.23 11.16
CA TYR A 133 -8.01 -9.21 11.67
C TYR A 133 -6.74 -8.51 12.21
N PRO A 134 -6.88 -7.56 13.15
CA PRO A 134 -5.74 -6.77 13.64
C PRO A 134 -4.64 -7.63 14.25
N GLU A 135 -4.96 -8.80 14.81
CA GLU A 135 -4.00 -9.72 15.40
C GLU A 135 -3.07 -10.40 14.38
N MET A 136 -3.27 -10.18 13.08
CA MET A 136 -2.27 -10.54 12.06
C MET A 136 -1.00 -9.67 12.15
N PHE A 137 -1.12 -8.48 12.73
CA PHE A 137 -0.06 -7.47 12.80
C PHE A 137 0.43 -7.28 14.23
N VAL A 138 0.77 -8.41 14.88
CA VAL A 138 1.26 -8.38 16.28
C VAL A 138 2.72 -7.95 16.29
N GLY A 139 3.02 -6.95 17.11
CA GLY A 139 4.33 -6.40 17.35
C GLY A 139 4.89 -6.66 18.75
N LYS A 140 6.08 -6.12 19.02
CA LYS A 140 6.74 -6.25 20.35
C LYS A 140 5.91 -5.60 21.46
N SER A 141 5.18 -4.54 21.16
CA SER A 141 4.37 -3.75 22.10
C SER A 141 2.85 -3.99 21.97
N GLY A 142 2.44 -4.99 21.21
CA GLY A 142 1.03 -5.29 20.95
C GLY A 142 0.67 -5.25 19.48
N ILE A 143 -0.59 -4.98 19.15
CA ILE A 143 -1.06 -4.88 17.77
C ILE A 143 -0.58 -3.57 17.16
N ALA A 144 0.08 -3.65 16.00
CA ALA A 144 0.57 -2.49 15.26
C ALA A 144 -0.61 -1.66 14.72
N LYS A 145 -0.56 -0.35 14.97
CA LYS A 145 -1.61 0.60 14.57
C LYS A 145 -1.46 1.08 13.13
N SER A 146 -0.27 0.91 12.55
CA SER A 146 0.02 1.29 11.18
C SER A 146 0.90 0.25 10.48
N TRP A 147 0.93 0.31 9.15
CA TRP A 147 1.87 -0.50 8.37
C TRP A 147 3.33 -0.21 8.73
N GLU A 148 3.66 1.05 8.92
CA GLU A 148 5.01 1.50 9.26
C GLU A 148 5.45 0.95 10.63
N GLU A 149 4.57 0.94 11.61
CA GLU A 149 4.83 0.34 12.91
C GLU A 149 5.07 -1.17 12.79
N PHE A 150 4.27 -1.87 11.98
CA PHE A 150 4.45 -3.30 11.76
C PHE A 150 5.77 -3.61 11.06
N ILE A 151 6.07 -2.94 9.95
CA ILE A 151 7.30 -3.24 9.19
C ILE A 151 8.57 -2.77 9.93
N GLY A 152 8.47 -1.71 10.72
CA GLY A 152 9.55 -1.18 11.56
C GLY A 152 10.03 -2.15 12.65
N MET A 153 9.30 -3.26 12.89
CA MET A 153 9.78 -4.33 13.77
C MET A 153 10.91 -5.16 13.15
N PHE A 154 11.02 -5.14 11.84
CA PHE A 154 11.97 -5.97 11.08
C PHE A 154 13.16 -5.17 10.56
N THR A 155 13.06 -3.83 10.54
CA THR A 155 14.10 -2.93 10.02
C THR A 155 13.96 -1.52 10.61
N ASP A 156 15.07 -0.79 10.67
CA ASP A 156 15.15 0.64 10.95
C ASP A 156 15.38 1.47 9.67
N ASN A 157 15.42 0.82 8.50
CA ASN A 157 15.59 1.47 7.21
C ASN A 157 14.31 2.20 6.83
N GLU A 158 14.34 3.53 6.88
CA GLU A 158 13.19 4.38 6.65
C GLU A 158 12.59 4.22 5.24
N HIS A 159 13.43 4.02 4.23
CA HIS A 159 12.95 3.77 2.87
C HIS A 159 12.17 2.46 2.77
N ILE A 160 12.66 1.37 3.38
CA ILE A 160 11.98 0.07 3.42
C ILE A 160 10.65 0.17 4.18
N ILE A 161 10.63 0.86 5.32
CA ILE A 161 9.42 1.08 6.14
C ILE A 161 8.33 1.76 5.32
N ASN A 162 8.68 2.77 4.53
CA ASN A 162 7.75 3.55 3.72
C ASN A 162 7.46 2.93 2.34
N SER A 163 8.08 1.80 1.98
CA SER A 163 7.91 1.19 0.66
C SER A 163 6.48 0.71 0.41
N LYS A 164 5.83 1.30 -0.59
CA LYS A 164 4.54 0.81 -1.09
C LYS A 164 4.67 -0.59 -1.69
N TYR A 165 5.76 -0.86 -2.37
CA TYR A 165 5.99 -2.15 -3.02
C TYR A 165 6.14 -3.29 -2.00
N ILE A 166 6.91 -3.10 -0.91
CA ILE A 166 7.01 -4.10 0.16
C ILE A 166 5.63 -4.41 0.73
N ARG A 167 4.82 -3.38 1.04
CA ARG A 167 3.46 -3.59 1.52
C ARG A 167 2.63 -4.42 0.54
N GLN A 168 2.68 -4.09 -0.73
CA GLN A 168 1.92 -4.81 -1.76
C GLN A 168 2.38 -6.27 -1.90
N VAL A 169 3.69 -6.53 -1.85
CA VAL A 169 4.23 -7.89 -1.97
C VAL A 169 3.94 -8.71 -0.72
N VAL A 170 4.17 -8.17 0.47
CA VAL A 170 3.90 -8.87 1.74
C VAL A 170 2.43 -9.26 1.82
N LEU A 171 1.52 -8.30 1.67
CA LEU A 171 0.09 -8.56 1.77
C LEU A 171 -0.43 -9.36 0.56
N GLY A 172 0.14 -9.17 -0.62
CA GLY A 172 -0.14 -10.00 -1.80
C GLY A 172 0.20 -11.48 -1.62
N ASN A 173 1.12 -11.82 -0.72
CA ASN A 173 1.42 -13.20 -0.32
C ASN A 173 0.44 -13.76 0.74
N CYS A 174 -0.48 -12.92 1.25
CA CYS A 174 -1.43 -13.27 2.30
C CYS A 174 -2.86 -13.47 1.76
N ASN A 175 -3.03 -14.22 0.68
CA ASN A 175 -4.31 -14.52 0.03
C ASN A 175 -5.07 -13.30 -0.52
N PRO A 176 -4.59 -12.70 -1.63
CA PRO A 176 -5.15 -11.46 -2.19
C PRO A 176 -6.61 -11.58 -2.63
N LYS A 177 -7.07 -12.78 -3.02
CA LYS A 177 -8.48 -13.00 -3.40
C LYS A 177 -9.42 -12.77 -2.22
N ARG A 178 -9.04 -13.27 -1.04
CA ARG A 178 -9.83 -13.06 0.17
C ARG A 178 -9.75 -11.61 0.65
N GLN A 179 -8.57 -10.98 0.55
CA GLN A 179 -8.42 -9.55 0.87
C GLN A 179 -9.35 -8.67 0.04
N SER A 180 -9.44 -8.93 -1.27
CA SER A 180 -10.31 -8.15 -2.17
C SER A 180 -11.79 -8.17 -1.77
N ILE A 181 -12.27 -9.25 -1.15
CA ILE A 181 -13.66 -9.33 -0.63
C ILE A 181 -13.81 -8.36 0.55
N ILE A 182 -12.84 -8.36 1.47
CA ILE A 182 -12.86 -7.48 2.65
C ILE A 182 -12.70 -6.01 2.27
N GLU A 183 -11.79 -5.71 1.32
CA GLU A 183 -11.62 -4.35 0.80
C GLU A 183 -12.90 -3.80 0.19
N LYS A 184 -13.60 -4.62 -0.61
CA LYS A 184 -14.88 -4.26 -1.21
C LYS A 184 -15.96 -4.04 -0.15
N HIS A 185 -16.04 -4.90 0.85
CA HIS A 185 -16.99 -4.75 1.94
C HIS A 185 -16.72 -3.48 2.77
N LEU A 186 -15.45 -3.18 3.06
CA LEU A 186 -15.09 -1.96 3.77
C LEU A 186 -15.47 -0.70 2.97
N MET A 187 -15.24 -0.71 1.65
CA MET A 187 -15.66 0.38 0.77
C MET A 187 -17.19 0.48 0.69
N ASP A 188 -17.90 -0.64 0.67
CA ASP A 188 -19.36 -0.69 0.68
C ASP A 188 -19.96 -0.03 1.94
N ASN A 189 -19.34 -0.26 3.11
CA ASN A 189 -19.73 0.40 4.34
C ASN A 189 -19.52 1.92 4.27
N VAL A 190 -18.42 2.38 3.68
CA VAL A 190 -18.18 3.82 3.45
C VAL A 190 -19.22 4.40 2.51
N LEU A 191 -19.55 3.70 1.43
CA LEU A 191 -20.59 4.13 0.49
C LEU A 191 -21.98 4.21 1.16
N SER A 192 -22.35 3.21 1.95
CA SER A 192 -23.62 3.20 2.70
C SER A 192 -23.75 4.42 3.60
N TYR A 193 -22.68 4.72 4.36
CA TYR A 193 -22.65 5.90 5.24
C TYR A 193 -22.78 7.22 4.46
N LEU A 194 -22.11 7.34 3.33
CA LEU A 194 -22.20 8.55 2.49
C LEU A 194 -23.58 8.72 1.86
N LEU A 195 -24.20 7.63 1.41
CA LEU A 195 -25.56 7.67 0.86
C LEU A 195 -26.57 8.14 1.92
N GLU A 196 -26.43 7.70 3.16
CA GLU A 196 -27.27 8.18 4.27
C GLU A 196 -27.11 9.69 4.47
N LEU A 197 -25.88 10.23 4.44
CA LEU A 197 -25.63 11.67 4.58
C LEU A 197 -26.22 12.48 3.42
N VAL A 198 -26.05 12.02 2.18
CA VAL A 198 -26.55 12.73 0.98
C VAL A 198 -28.11 12.75 0.96
N VAL A 199 -28.75 11.67 1.37
CA VAL A 199 -30.21 11.62 1.47
C VAL A 199 -30.73 12.57 2.55
N TYR A 200 -30.03 12.73 3.67
CA TYR A 200 -30.42 13.64 4.75
C TYR A 200 -30.35 15.11 4.34
N GLU A 201 -29.34 15.51 3.55
CA GLU A 201 -29.21 16.90 3.07
C GLU A 201 -30.16 17.23 1.91
N SER A 202 -30.69 16.24 1.21
CA SER A 202 -31.64 16.45 0.11
C SER A 202 -33.11 16.57 0.55
N VAL A 203 -33.40 16.41 1.83
CA VAL A 203 -34.75 16.46 2.42
C VAL A 203 -34.99 17.74 3.24
N VAL A 204 -33.99 18.63 3.30
CA VAL A 204 -34.07 19.96 3.90
C VAL A 204 -34.17 21.00 2.78
#